data_dbd3c48ea59c8884fbd085da0a5ce09c
#
_entry.id   dbd3c48ea59c8884fbd085da0a5ce09c
#
_cell.length_a   1.000
_cell.length_b   1.000
_cell.length_c   1.000
_cell.angle_alpha   90.00
_cell.angle_beta   90.00
_cell.angle_gamma   90.00
#
_symmetry.space_group_name_H-M   'P 1'
#
loop_
_entity.id
_entity.type
_entity.pdbx_description
1 polymer ?
#
loop_
_entity_poly.entity_id
_entity_poly.type
_entity_poly.pdbx_seq_one_letter_code
_entity_poly.pdbx_strand_id
1 'polypeptide(L)'
;WFWERNGNATSKHIGEIAWAVRVYAIKYRQADEATVAFYGSSMARLRVKHDGLSPKNQKAMGQFSDITSIRLFVNLPQKLWNLGAAIRPNVEQGRKRKEALILIQAAVAIEILMFAPVRLKNLTSIRLDTNMSWRDGRLHLNFPLDEVKNSVPLDFTLPAETSARVQRYIKDWRSLFLPNTNPFLFPGREGKSKDQSLLGKQIKKAVFDHSGLTLTPHQFRHTAAKLLLDAKPGHYEVVRKVLGHKNLTTTYAHYAGAETEAAVELYDDVILSLRGPEARAVAPMHKASGNRRLTATPKLERRASGVPPFMDPLHLLGSKRGR
;
A
#
# COMPACT_ATOMS: atom_id res chain seq x y z
N TRP A 1 -7.60 6.68 36.29
CA TRP A 1 -8.87 6.99 35.64
C TRP A 1 -8.86 6.59 34.16
N PHE A 2 -7.98 7.11 33.30
CA PHE A 2 -7.93 6.72 31.85
C PHE A 2 -7.62 5.25 31.66
N TRP A 3 -6.71 4.70 32.44
CA TRP A 3 -6.34 3.30 32.37
C TRP A 3 -7.48 2.39 32.83
N GLU A 4 -8.08 2.68 33.97
CA GLU A 4 -9.24 1.96 34.49
C GLU A 4 -10.43 2.00 33.55
N ARG A 5 -10.72 3.18 32.95
CA ARG A 5 -11.79 3.34 31.96
C ARG A 5 -11.61 2.49 30.72
N ASN A 6 -10.38 2.14 30.36
CA ASN A 6 -10.04 1.26 29.22
C ASN A 6 -9.79 -0.19 29.67
N GLY A 7 -10.34 -0.63 30.78
CA GLY A 7 -10.20 -1.99 31.30
C GLY A 7 -8.76 -2.38 31.59
N ASN A 8 -7.95 -1.44 32.11
CA ASN A 8 -6.52 -1.59 32.35
C ASN A 8 -5.67 -1.93 31.12
N ALA A 9 -6.21 -1.71 29.93
CA ALA A 9 -5.48 -1.92 28.69
C ALA A 9 -4.60 -0.72 28.35
N THR A 10 -3.36 -0.98 27.96
CA THR A 10 -2.45 0.05 27.45
C THR A 10 -2.74 0.36 25.99
N SER A 11 -2.61 1.63 25.57
CA SER A 11 -2.71 2.03 24.17
C SER A 11 -1.75 3.17 23.89
N LYS A 12 -1.40 3.37 22.62
CA LYS A 12 -0.59 4.51 22.19
C LYS A 12 -1.22 5.84 22.62
N HIS A 13 -2.54 5.95 22.54
CA HIS A 13 -3.28 7.14 22.92
C HIS A 13 -3.16 7.45 24.43
N ILE A 14 -3.23 6.41 25.29
CA ILE A 14 -2.99 6.57 26.73
C ILE A 14 -1.56 7.05 27.00
N GLY A 15 -0.59 6.51 26.27
CA GLY A 15 0.80 6.96 26.34
C GLY A 15 0.98 8.42 25.92
N GLU A 16 0.28 8.88 24.87
CA GLU A 16 0.29 10.27 24.41
C GLU A 16 -0.35 11.22 25.45
N ILE A 17 -1.45 10.81 26.06
CA ILE A 17 -2.08 11.57 27.17
C ILE A 17 -1.13 11.67 28.36
N ALA A 18 -0.52 10.57 28.78
CA ALA A 18 0.45 10.57 29.88
C ALA A 18 1.66 11.47 29.59
N TRP A 19 2.15 11.47 28.34
CA TRP A 19 3.18 12.39 27.90
C TRP A 19 2.73 13.85 27.98
N ALA A 20 1.53 14.19 27.50
CA ALA A 20 0.99 15.54 27.57
C ALA A 20 0.85 16.03 29.03
N VAL A 21 0.37 15.17 29.93
CA VAL A 21 0.28 15.47 31.36
C VAL A 21 1.67 15.76 31.96
N ARG A 22 2.67 14.93 31.63
CA ARG A 22 4.05 15.15 32.07
C ARG A 22 4.61 16.48 31.58
N VAL A 23 4.41 16.79 30.28
CA VAL A 23 4.86 18.08 29.70
C VAL A 23 4.19 19.26 30.39
N TYR A 24 2.89 19.17 30.66
CA TYR A 24 2.15 20.19 31.39
C TYR A 24 2.69 20.38 32.82
N ALA A 25 2.92 19.30 33.53
CA ALA A 25 3.47 19.33 34.89
C ALA A 25 4.83 20.04 34.95
N ILE A 26 5.72 19.72 34.01
CA ILE A 26 7.06 20.31 33.92
C ILE A 26 6.99 21.79 33.50
N LYS A 27 6.33 22.09 32.38
CA LYS A 27 6.40 23.43 31.76
C LYS A 27 5.52 24.47 32.45
N TYR A 28 4.36 24.08 32.94
CA TYR A 28 3.36 25.04 33.42
C TYR A 28 3.13 24.98 34.95
N ARG A 29 3.37 23.81 35.57
CA ARG A 29 3.19 23.65 37.02
C ARG A 29 4.50 23.63 37.78
N GLN A 30 5.66 23.69 37.09
CA GLN A 30 6.98 23.65 37.74
C GLN A 30 7.10 22.51 38.76
N ALA A 31 6.59 21.34 38.38
CA ALA A 31 6.54 20.16 39.24
C ALA A 31 7.94 19.79 39.75
N ASP A 32 8.02 19.37 40.98
CA ASP A 32 9.24 18.89 41.61
C ASP A 32 9.80 17.63 40.92
N GLU A 33 11.06 17.33 41.23
CA GLU A 33 11.78 16.22 40.63
C GLU A 33 11.10 14.87 40.90
N ALA A 34 10.54 14.67 42.08
CA ALA A 34 9.83 13.45 42.46
C ALA A 34 8.56 13.25 41.62
N THR A 35 7.79 14.32 41.41
CA THR A 35 6.61 14.30 40.53
C THR A 35 6.99 14.01 39.06
N VAL A 36 8.07 14.62 38.58
CA VAL A 36 8.57 14.38 37.21
C VAL A 36 9.02 12.92 37.02
N ALA A 37 9.71 12.36 38.02
CA ALA A 37 10.14 10.96 38.01
C ALA A 37 8.95 10.00 38.08
N PHE A 38 7.94 10.29 38.87
CA PHE A 38 6.69 9.52 38.92
C PHE A 38 5.98 9.47 37.56
N TYR A 39 5.82 10.61 36.91
CA TYR A 39 5.24 10.61 35.53
C TYR A 39 6.13 9.87 34.53
N GLY A 40 7.45 9.96 34.66
CA GLY A 40 8.40 9.23 33.80
C GLY A 40 8.24 7.71 33.93
N SER A 41 8.20 7.19 35.18
CA SER A 41 8.00 5.77 35.46
C SER A 41 6.62 5.27 35.01
N SER A 42 5.57 6.07 35.24
CA SER A 42 4.22 5.77 34.77
C SER A 42 4.11 5.70 33.26
N MET A 43 4.76 6.62 32.55
CA MET A 43 4.85 6.57 31.06
C MET A 43 5.57 5.32 30.57
N ALA A 44 6.63 4.89 31.23
CA ALA A 44 7.36 3.67 30.86
C ALA A 44 6.46 2.42 30.94
N ARG A 45 5.62 2.34 31.99
CA ARG A 45 4.63 1.25 32.15
C ARG A 45 3.51 1.30 31.09
N LEU A 46 3.10 2.50 30.67
CA LEU A 46 2.05 2.70 29.67
C LEU A 46 2.56 2.59 28.22
N ARG A 47 3.88 2.47 28.03
CA ARG A 47 4.49 2.39 26.71
C ARG A 47 4.21 1.03 26.08
N VAL A 48 3.37 1.03 25.05
CA VAL A 48 3.12 -0.17 24.26
C VAL A 48 4.29 -0.33 23.28
N LYS A 49 5.05 -1.43 23.43
CA LYS A 49 5.98 -1.88 22.40
C LYS A 49 5.17 -2.67 21.37
N HIS A 50 4.98 -2.11 20.21
CA HIS A 50 4.43 -2.84 19.07
C HIS A 50 5.58 -3.25 18.16
N ASP A 51 5.91 -4.53 18.19
CA ASP A 51 6.73 -5.14 17.15
C ASP A 51 5.78 -5.63 16.05
N GLY A 52 6.03 -5.19 14.81
CA GLY A 52 5.20 -5.55 13.67
C GLY A 52 3.97 -4.66 13.45
N LEU A 53 3.04 -5.19 12.67
CA LEU A 53 1.79 -4.54 12.36
C LEU A 53 0.82 -4.61 13.54
N SER A 54 0.04 -3.54 13.74
CA SER A 54 -1.05 -3.58 14.72
C SER A 54 -2.06 -4.70 14.38
N PRO A 55 -2.81 -5.26 15.37
CA PRO A 55 -3.79 -6.33 15.12
C PRO A 55 -4.79 -6.00 14.01
N LYS A 56 -5.22 -4.74 13.93
CA LYS A 56 -6.07 -4.24 12.84
C LYS A 56 -5.41 -4.35 11.47
N ASN A 57 -4.14 -4.02 11.37
CA ASN A 57 -3.40 -4.10 10.10
C ASN A 57 -3.03 -5.54 9.77
N GLN A 58 -2.71 -6.37 10.76
CA GLN A 58 -2.51 -7.80 10.57
C GLN A 58 -3.77 -8.47 9.99
N LYS A 59 -4.95 -8.19 10.58
CA LYS A 59 -6.23 -8.68 10.04
C LYS A 59 -6.48 -8.20 8.61
N ALA A 60 -6.17 -6.94 8.31
CA ALA A 60 -6.32 -6.40 6.96
C ALA A 60 -5.36 -7.05 5.96
N MET A 61 -4.11 -7.32 6.35
CA MET A 61 -3.12 -7.97 5.50
C MET A 61 -3.40 -9.46 5.33
N GLY A 62 -3.97 -10.13 6.31
CA GLY A 62 -4.41 -11.54 6.23
C GLY A 62 -5.41 -11.80 5.09
N GLN A 63 -6.15 -10.78 4.63
CA GLN A 63 -7.03 -10.91 3.46
C GLN A 63 -6.27 -11.22 2.16
N PHE A 64 -4.97 -10.92 2.10
CA PHE A 64 -4.12 -11.13 0.92
C PHE A 64 -3.29 -12.43 0.98
N SER A 65 -3.63 -13.34 1.86
CA SER A 65 -3.04 -14.69 1.86
C SER A 65 -3.65 -15.59 0.77
N ASP A 66 -4.79 -15.18 0.18
CA ASP A 66 -5.48 -15.87 -0.90
C ASP A 66 -5.30 -15.11 -2.23
N ILE A 67 -4.89 -15.84 -3.27
CA ILE A 67 -4.67 -15.29 -4.62
C ILE A 67 -5.94 -14.69 -5.23
N THR A 68 -7.12 -15.19 -4.86
CA THR A 68 -8.40 -14.65 -5.33
C THR A 68 -8.60 -13.24 -4.81
N SER A 69 -8.32 -13.01 -3.53
CA SER A 69 -8.37 -11.68 -2.90
C SER A 69 -7.37 -10.72 -3.55
N ILE A 70 -6.16 -11.18 -3.85
CA ILE A 70 -5.16 -10.37 -4.57
C ILE A 70 -5.69 -10.00 -5.96
N ARG A 71 -6.25 -10.94 -6.72
CA ARG A 71 -6.82 -10.70 -8.05
C ARG A 71 -8.00 -9.72 -8.00
N LEU A 72 -8.89 -9.86 -7.02
CA LEU A 72 -10.00 -8.91 -6.80
C LEU A 72 -9.49 -7.50 -6.53
N PHE A 73 -8.43 -7.38 -5.74
CA PHE A 73 -7.82 -6.10 -5.41
C PHE A 73 -7.17 -5.45 -6.62
N VAL A 74 -6.27 -6.14 -7.33
CA VAL A 74 -5.50 -5.55 -8.44
C VAL A 74 -6.38 -5.19 -9.65
N ASN A 75 -7.50 -5.89 -9.84
CA ASN A 75 -8.45 -5.61 -10.92
C ASN A 75 -9.56 -4.63 -10.53
N LEU A 76 -9.61 -4.21 -9.26
CA LEU A 76 -10.66 -3.34 -8.76
C LEU A 76 -10.75 -1.99 -9.49
N PRO A 77 -9.65 -1.27 -9.80
CA PRO A 77 -9.73 -0.01 -10.52
C PRO A 77 -10.42 -0.15 -11.88
N GLN A 78 -10.08 -1.19 -12.64
CA GLN A 78 -10.69 -1.45 -13.95
C GLN A 78 -12.20 -1.75 -13.79
N LYS A 79 -12.58 -2.55 -12.80
CA LYS A 79 -14.00 -2.85 -12.51
C LYS A 79 -14.78 -1.57 -12.20
N LEU A 80 -14.26 -0.73 -11.31
CA LEU A 80 -14.90 0.53 -10.93
C LEU A 80 -15.01 1.50 -12.11
N TRP A 81 -13.96 1.58 -12.93
CA TRP A 81 -13.96 2.39 -14.14
C TRP A 81 -15.06 1.96 -15.12
N ASN A 82 -15.16 0.66 -15.38
CA ASN A 82 -16.18 0.12 -16.30
C ASN A 82 -17.59 0.38 -15.78
N LEU A 83 -17.84 0.19 -14.48
CA LEU A 83 -19.13 0.48 -13.86
C LEU A 83 -19.50 1.96 -13.96
N GLY A 84 -18.57 2.86 -13.66
CA GLY A 84 -18.79 4.30 -13.76
C GLY A 84 -19.02 4.75 -15.20
N ALA A 85 -18.22 4.23 -16.16
CA ALA A 85 -18.36 4.56 -17.56
C ALA A 85 -19.68 4.06 -18.18
N ALA A 86 -20.19 2.92 -17.74
CA ALA A 86 -21.47 2.37 -18.20
C ALA A 86 -22.68 3.25 -17.79
N ILE A 87 -22.58 3.96 -16.65
CA ILE A 87 -23.66 4.86 -16.20
C ILE A 87 -23.68 6.17 -16.99
N ARG A 88 -22.53 6.67 -17.45
CA ARG A 88 -22.37 8.00 -18.08
C ARG A 88 -23.28 8.26 -19.29
N PRO A 89 -23.46 7.34 -20.24
CA PRO A 89 -24.21 7.61 -21.45
C PRO A 89 -25.70 7.92 -21.22
N ASN A 90 -26.22 7.49 -20.07
CA ASN A 90 -27.66 7.47 -19.80
C ASN A 90 -28.12 8.60 -18.86
N VAL A 91 -27.19 9.51 -18.44
CA VAL A 91 -27.53 10.42 -17.33
C VAL A 91 -26.93 11.81 -17.48
N GLU A 92 -27.75 12.78 -17.84
CA GLU A 92 -27.34 14.20 -17.88
C GLU A 92 -27.25 14.83 -16.48
N GLN A 93 -28.11 14.46 -15.55
CA GLN A 93 -28.13 15.04 -14.19
C GLN A 93 -28.65 14.05 -13.14
N GLY A 94 -28.34 14.30 -11.85
CA GLY A 94 -28.91 13.63 -10.71
C GLY A 94 -28.04 12.60 -9.99
N ARG A 95 -28.71 11.71 -9.25
CA ARG A 95 -28.06 10.72 -8.36
C ARG A 95 -27.11 9.77 -9.11
N LYS A 96 -27.54 9.27 -10.27
CA LYS A 96 -26.74 8.33 -11.09
C LYS A 96 -25.46 8.97 -11.63
N ARG A 97 -25.53 10.23 -12.09
CA ARG A 97 -24.32 10.97 -12.49
C ARG A 97 -23.32 11.08 -11.34
N LYS A 98 -23.79 11.42 -10.14
CA LYS A 98 -22.96 11.50 -8.95
C LYS A 98 -22.31 10.14 -8.61
N GLU A 99 -23.07 9.07 -8.74
CA GLU A 99 -22.58 7.71 -8.53
C GLU A 99 -21.47 7.35 -9.53
N ALA A 100 -21.70 7.59 -10.82
CA ALA A 100 -20.67 7.39 -11.87
C ALA A 100 -19.39 8.15 -11.57
N LEU A 101 -19.50 9.43 -11.22
CA LEU A 101 -18.35 10.27 -10.88
C LEU A 101 -17.59 9.73 -9.67
N ILE A 102 -18.28 9.26 -8.64
CA ILE A 102 -17.68 8.68 -7.44
C ILE A 102 -16.91 7.40 -7.79
N LEU A 103 -17.50 6.51 -8.61
CA LEU A 103 -16.84 5.27 -9.05
C LEU A 103 -15.56 5.54 -9.85
N ILE A 104 -15.64 6.44 -10.83
CA ILE A 104 -14.48 6.82 -11.66
C ILE A 104 -13.37 7.46 -10.80
N GLN A 105 -13.74 8.37 -9.90
CA GLN A 105 -12.76 8.99 -9.00
C GLN A 105 -12.12 7.98 -8.05
N ALA A 106 -12.92 7.03 -7.52
CA ALA A 106 -12.41 5.96 -6.67
C ALA A 106 -11.49 5.02 -7.46
N ALA A 107 -11.82 4.68 -8.72
CA ALA A 107 -10.97 3.88 -9.60
C ALA A 107 -9.57 4.50 -9.74
N VAL A 108 -9.51 5.78 -10.09
CA VAL A 108 -8.25 6.52 -10.27
C VAL A 108 -7.48 6.63 -8.95
N ALA A 109 -8.16 6.95 -7.84
CA ALA A 109 -7.54 7.09 -6.54
C ALA A 109 -6.93 5.76 -6.04
N ILE A 110 -7.66 4.66 -6.20
CA ILE A 110 -7.22 3.32 -5.82
C ILE A 110 -6.03 2.89 -6.68
N GLU A 111 -6.10 3.11 -7.98
CA GLU A 111 -5.02 2.74 -8.90
C GLU A 111 -3.73 3.52 -8.63
N ILE A 112 -3.83 4.83 -8.37
CA ILE A 112 -2.67 5.62 -7.94
C ILE A 112 -2.09 5.05 -6.65
N LEU A 113 -2.91 4.72 -5.65
CA LEU A 113 -2.44 4.14 -4.39
C LEU A 113 -1.79 2.75 -4.54
N MET A 114 -2.13 1.98 -5.57
CA MET A 114 -1.48 0.70 -5.86
C MET A 114 -0.06 0.88 -6.37
N PHE A 115 0.17 1.83 -7.26
CA PHE A 115 1.48 2.04 -7.91
C PHE A 115 2.33 3.11 -7.21
N ALA A 116 1.69 4.06 -6.55
CA ALA A 116 2.29 5.10 -5.74
C ALA A 116 1.59 5.12 -4.36
N PRO A 117 2.00 4.24 -3.42
CA PRO A 117 1.34 4.07 -2.13
C PRO A 117 1.64 5.23 -1.18
N VAL A 118 1.25 6.43 -1.57
CA VAL A 118 1.41 7.67 -0.81
C VAL A 118 0.41 7.77 0.35
N ARG A 119 0.63 8.70 1.26
CA ARG A 119 -0.36 9.00 2.31
C ARG A 119 -1.58 9.69 1.71
N LEU A 120 -2.74 9.51 2.34
CA LEU A 120 -4.00 10.11 1.86
C LEU A 120 -3.90 11.64 1.71
N LYS A 121 -3.16 12.33 2.59
CA LYS A 121 -2.87 13.76 2.46
C LYS A 121 -2.17 14.04 1.11
N ASN A 122 -1.12 13.31 0.78
CA ASN A 122 -0.41 13.47 -0.49
C ASN A 122 -1.31 13.16 -1.69
N LEU A 123 -2.10 12.07 -1.62
CA LEU A 123 -3.04 11.73 -2.68
C LEU A 123 -4.04 12.88 -2.96
N THR A 124 -4.63 13.46 -1.91
CA THR A 124 -5.60 14.54 -2.05
C THR A 124 -4.97 15.85 -2.50
N SER A 125 -3.70 16.09 -2.15
CA SER A 125 -2.97 17.31 -2.51
C SER A 125 -2.29 17.26 -3.88
N ILE A 126 -2.42 16.16 -4.65
CA ILE A 126 -1.85 16.11 -6.00
C ILE A 126 -2.39 17.27 -6.84
N ARG A 127 -1.49 18.12 -7.33
CA ARG A 127 -1.78 19.22 -8.23
C ARG A 127 -1.36 18.87 -9.65
N LEU A 128 -2.15 19.32 -10.61
CA LEU A 128 -1.88 19.09 -12.04
C LEU A 128 -0.64 19.84 -12.53
N ASP A 129 -0.38 21.01 -11.94
CA ASP A 129 0.66 21.96 -12.35
C ASP A 129 2.02 21.70 -11.69
N THR A 130 2.07 21.16 -10.47
CA THR A 130 3.31 21.03 -9.70
C THR A 130 3.72 19.61 -9.41
N ASN A 131 2.76 18.71 -9.15
CA ASN A 131 3.08 17.32 -8.79
C ASN A 131 3.07 16.35 -9.97
N MET A 132 2.59 16.78 -11.14
CA MET A 132 2.39 15.91 -12.30
C MET A 132 3.23 16.38 -13.49
N SER A 133 3.97 15.47 -14.08
CA SER A 133 4.64 15.70 -15.38
C SER A 133 4.49 14.47 -16.27
N TRP A 134 4.51 14.70 -17.58
CA TRP A 134 4.34 13.65 -18.59
C TRP A 134 5.64 13.50 -19.36
N ARG A 135 6.19 12.27 -19.40
CA ARG A 135 7.39 11.94 -20.16
C ARG A 135 7.17 10.57 -20.84
N ASP A 136 7.42 10.47 -22.10
CA ASP A 136 7.29 9.23 -22.90
C ASP A 136 5.92 8.55 -22.73
N GLY A 137 4.84 9.34 -22.68
CA GLY A 137 3.47 8.85 -22.50
C GLY A 137 3.15 8.35 -21.08
N ARG A 138 4.07 8.49 -20.13
CA ARG A 138 3.91 8.06 -18.73
C ARG A 138 3.77 9.25 -17.78
N LEU A 139 2.93 9.09 -16.80
CA LEU A 139 2.75 10.06 -15.72
C LEU A 139 3.82 9.88 -14.66
N HIS A 140 4.51 10.97 -14.35
CA HIS A 140 5.42 11.09 -13.22
C HIS A 140 4.75 11.89 -12.13
N LEU A 141 4.72 11.34 -10.91
CA LEU A 141 4.25 12.00 -9.70
C LEU A 141 5.44 12.33 -8.83
N ASN A 142 5.63 13.63 -8.55
CA ASN A 142 6.66 14.12 -7.67
C ASN A 142 6.04 14.76 -6.43
N PHE A 143 6.59 14.42 -5.26
CA PHE A 143 6.23 15.00 -3.97
C PHE A 143 7.51 15.53 -3.30
N PRO A 144 7.73 16.84 -3.29
CA PRO A 144 8.90 17.44 -2.70
C PRO A 144 8.93 17.30 -1.17
N LEU A 145 10.08 17.61 -0.56
CA LEU A 145 10.37 17.41 0.86
C LEU A 145 9.35 18.04 1.82
N ASP A 146 8.86 19.22 1.50
CA ASP A 146 7.91 20.00 2.29
C ASP A 146 6.48 19.43 2.26
N GLU A 147 6.13 18.69 1.22
CA GLU A 147 4.83 18.04 1.09
C GLU A 147 4.76 16.70 1.84
N VAL A 148 5.89 16.07 2.16
CA VAL A 148 5.93 14.74 2.77
C VAL A 148 6.27 14.76 4.25
N LYS A 149 5.49 14.04 5.06
CA LYS A 149 5.62 14.01 6.52
C LYS A 149 7.03 13.63 7.02
N ASN A 150 7.75 12.77 6.29
CA ASN A 150 9.04 12.21 6.71
C ASN A 150 10.24 12.97 6.13
N SER A 151 10.02 14.06 5.41
CA SER A 151 11.06 14.81 4.69
C SER A 151 11.95 13.89 3.80
N VAL A 152 11.31 12.93 3.13
CA VAL A 152 11.91 12.09 2.09
C VAL A 152 11.10 12.33 0.83
N PRO A 153 11.66 12.92 -0.24
CA PRO A 153 10.93 13.17 -1.47
C PRO A 153 10.47 11.85 -2.08
N LEU A 154 9.34 11.87 -2.75
CA LEU A 154 8.78 10.69 -3.41
C LEU A 154 8.58 10.97 -4.88
N ASP A 155 9.12 10.10 -5.72
CA ASP A 155 8.98 10.11 -7.16
C ASP A 155 8.45 8.78 -7.65
N PHE A 156 7.38 8.82 -8.44
CA PHE A 156 6.79 7.63 -9.01
C PHE A 156 6.55 7.84 -10.50
N THR A 157 6.99 6.87 -11.30
CA THR A 157 6.61 6.79 -12.72
C THR A 157 5.53 5.72 -12.84
N LEU A 158 4.32 6.13 -13.17
CA LEU A 158 3.20 5.19 -13.28
C LEU A 158 3.28 4.37 -14.56
N PRO A 159 2.76 3.13 -14.58
CA PRO A 159 2.64 2.33 -15.79
C PRO A 159 1.85 3.06 -16.88
N ALA A 160 2.12 2.74 -18.16
CA ALA A 160 1.48 3.40 -19.30
C ALA A 160 -0.05 3.31 -19.25
N GLU A 161 -0.60 2.14 -18.89
CA GLU A 161 -2.04 1.93 -18.75
C GLU A 161 -2.66 2.83 -17.67
N THR A 162 -2.04 2.86 -16.49
CA THR A 162 -2.45 3.75 -15.39
C THR A 162 -2.36 5.21 -15.79
N SER A 163 -1.29 5.58 -16.47
CA SER A 163 -1.09 6.94 -16.97
C SER A 163 -2.20 7.35 -17.95
N ALA A 164 -2.53 6.48 -18.91
CA ALA A 164 -3.62 6.71 -19.85
C ALA A 164 -4.98 6.85 -19.13
N ARG A 165 -5.24 6.06 -18.09
CA ARG A 165 -6.47 6.16 -17.29
C ARG A 165 -6.55 7.48 -16.52
N VAL A 166 -5.46 7.92 -15.90
CA VAL A 166 -5.41 9.24 -15.25
C VAL A 166 -5.63 10.37 -16.26
N GLN A 167 -5.03 10.29 -17.43
CA GLN A 167 -5.22 11.26 -18.51
C GLN A 167 -6.69 11.35 -18.96
N ARG A 168 -7.32 10.19 -19.19
CA ARG A 168 -8.77 10.13 -19.51
C ARG A 168 -9.64 10.69 -18.39
N TYR A 169 -9.30 10.42 -17.13
CA TYR A 169 -10.01 11.01 -15.99
C TYR A 169 -9.93 12.53 -16.02
N ILE A 170 -8.73 13.09 -16.23
CA ILE A 170 -8.53 14.54 -16.29
C ILE A 170 -9.34 15.15 -17.44
N LYS A 171 -9.27 14.55 -18.63
CA LYS A 171 -9.91 15.06 -19.84
C LYS A 171 -11.42 14.95 -19.83
N ASP A 172 -11.95 13.78 -19.45
CA ASP A 172 -13.36 13.43 -19.72
C ASP A 172 -14.25 13.51 -18.48
N TRP A 173 -13.69 13.42 -17.27
CA TRP A 173 -14.49 13.26 -16.05
C TRP A 173 -14.26 14.32 -15.00
N ARG A 174 -13.02 14.79 -14.85
CA ARG A 174 -12.65 15.70 -13.77
C ARG A 174 -13.43 17.03 -13.81
N SER A 175 -13.61 17.61 -14.99
CA SER A 175 -14.38 18.83 -15.21
C SER A 175 -15.86 18.73 -14.80
N LEU A 176 -16.37 17.51 -14.75
CA LEU A 176 -17.77 17.24 -14.35
C LEU A 176 -17.99 17.37 -12.83
N PHE A 177 -16.93 17.38 -12.03
CA PHE A 177 -17.03 17.61 -10.57
C PHE A 177 -17.15 19.08 -10.24
N LEU A 178 -16.27 19.91 -10.82
CA LEU A 178 -16.15 21.35 -10.52
C LEU A 178 -15.48 22.08 -11.70
N PRO A 179 -15.52 23.40 -11.76
CA PRO A 179 -14.87 24.20 -12.80
C PRO A 179 -13.39 23.84 -13.00
N ASN A 180 -12.92 23.93 -14.24
CA ASN A 180 -11.55 23.55 -14.64
C ASN A 180 -10.43 24.40 -14.01
N THR A 181 -10.74 25.50 -13.36
CA THR A 181 -9.78 26.38 -12.67
C THR A 181 -9.20 25.78 -11.38
N ASN A 182 -9.79 24.69 -10.87
CA ASN A 182 -9.24 24.02 -9.68
C ASN A 182 -7.96 23.25 -10.04
N PRO A 183 -6.79 23.48 -9.39
CA PRO A 183 -5.52 22.87 -9.79
C PRO A 183 -5.37 21.41 -9.31
N PHE A 184 -6.20 20.92 -8.40
CA PHE A 184 -6.02 19.60 -7.80
C PHE A 184 -6.56 18.46 -8.68
N LEU A 185 -5.86 17.33 -8.72
CA LEU A 185 -6.31 16.12 -9.41
C LEU A 185 -7.68 15.65 -8.88
N PHE A 186 -7.87 15.70 -7.57
CA PHE A 186 -9.14 15.45 -6.90
C PHE A 186 -9.72 16.79 -6.41
N PRO A 187 -10.54 17.44 -7.21
CA PRO A 187 -11.02 18.79 -6.89
C PRO A 187 -12.05 18.78 -5.76
N GLY A 188 -11.95 19.72 -4.86
CA GLY A 188 -12.91 20.09 -3.84
C GLY A 188 -13.54 21.45 -4.12
N ARG A 189 -14.36 21.95 -3.20
CA ARG A 189 -15.01 23.25 -3.31
C ARG A 189 -14.00 24.41 -3.14
N GLU A 190 -14.34 25.59 -3.60
CA GLU A 190 -13.58 26.84 -3.37
C GLU A 190 -12.11 26.76 -3.80
N GLY A 191 -11.82 26.08 -4.91
CA GLY A 191 -10.44 25.94 -5.41
C GLY A 191 -9.54 25.04 -4.56
N LYS A 192 -10.06 24.42 -3.50
CA LYS A 192 -9.32 23.51 -2.62
C LYS A 192 -9.29 22.08 -3.17
N SER A 193 -8.44 21.25 -2.59
CA SER A 193 -8.48 19.79 -2.82
C SER A 193 -9.72 19.18 -2.21
N LYS A 194 -10.09 18.00 -2.68
CA LYS A 194 -11.14 17.20 -2.05
C LYS A 194 -10.79 16.88 -0.60
N ASP A 195 -11.77 16.98 0.28
CA ASP A 195 -11.59 16.63 1.70
C ASP A 195 -11.06 15.19 1.88
N GLN A 196 -10.04 15.04 2.71
CA GLN A 196 -9.37 13.76 2.94
C GLN A 196 -10.32 12.70 3.52
N SER A 197 -11.18 13.09 4.48
CA SER A 197 -12.13 12.17 5.10
C SER A 197 -13.14 11.68 4.07
N LEU A 198 -13.61 12.58 3.20
CA LEU A 198 -14.56 12.26 2.15
C LEU A 198 -13.96 11.30 1.11
N LEU A 199 -12.76 11.61 0.59
CA LEU A 199 -12.08 10.73 -0.37
C LEU A 199 -11.72 9.37 0.28
N GLY A 200 -11.25 9.40 1.52
CA GLY A 200 -10.95 8.18 2.27
C GLY A 200 -12.16 7.28 2.50
N LYS A 201 -13.33 7.87 2.81
CA LYS A 201 -14.60 7.14 2.93
C LYS A 201 -15.03 6.56 1.58
N GLN A 202 -14.88 7.31 0.49
CA GLN A 202 -15.22 6.84 -0.87
C GLN A 202 -14.35 5.65 -1.27
N ILE A 203 -13.02 5.73 -1.08
CA ILE A 203 -12.10 4.63 -1.35
C ILE A 203 -12.48 3.40 -0.53
N LYS A 204 -12.63 3.55 0.79
CA LYS A 204 -13.01 2.44 1.67
C LYS A 204 -14.32 1.78 1.24
N LYS A 205 -15.33 2.58 0.93
CA LYS A 205 -16.64 2.07 0.48
C LYS A 205 -16.51 1.34 -0.86
N ALA A 206 -15.82 1.92 -1.83
CA ALA A 206 -15.62 1.31 -3.15
C ALA A 206 -14.87 -0.03 -3.07
N VAL A 207 -13.83 -0.11 -2.23
CA VAL A 207 -13.12 -1.37 -1.98
C VAL A 207 -14.06 -2.42 -1.42
N PHE A 208 -14.81 -2.09 -0.37
CA PHE A 208 -15.71 -3.04 0.26
C PHE A 208 -16.85 -3.49 -0.66
N ASP A 209 -17.57 -2.56 -1.26
CA ASP A 209 -18.76 -2.86 -2.07
C ASP A 209 -18.44 -3.67 -3.33
N HIS A 210 -17.24 -3.52 -3.90
CA HIS A 210 -16.91 -4.09 -5.19
C HIS A 210 -15.87 -5.21 -5.17
N SER A 211 -15.18 -5.42 -4.03
CA SER A 211 -14.26 -6.56 -3.86
C SER A 211 -14.51 -7.37 -2.58
N GLY A 212 -15.35 -6.90 -1.66
CA GLY A 212 -15.53 -7.52 -0.34
C GLY A 212 -14.37 -7.28 0.64
N LEU A 213 -13.28 -6.68 0.18
CA LEU A 213 -12.10 -6.43 1.02
C LEU A 213 -12.33 -5.22 1.92
N THR A 214 -11.76 -5.26 3.11
CA THR A 214 -11.82 -4.15 4.06
C THR A 214 -10.48 -3.46 4.16
N LEU A 215 -10.30 -2.35 3.42
CA LEU A 215 -9.07 -1.57 3.40
C LEU A 215 -9.35 -0.08 3.60
N THR A 216 -8.50 0.56 4.38
CA THR A 216 -8.41 2.02 4.45
C THR A 216 -7.28 2.52 3.53
N PRO A 217 -7.28 3.78 3.08
CA PRO A 217 -6.20 4.32 2.23
C PRO A 217 -4.81 4.14 2.82
N HIS A 218 -4.66 4.20 4.14
CA HIS A 218 -3.37 3.96 4.80
C HIS A 218 -2.90 2.50 4.65
N GLN A 219 -3.82 1.55 4.63
CA GLN A 219 -3.50 0.12 4.51
C GLN A 219 -3.01 -0.27 3.11
N PHE A 220 -3.25 0.53 2.07
CA PHE A 220 -2.62 0.32 0.75
C PHE A 220 -1.09 0.31 0.84
N ARG A 221 -0.50 1.08 1.76
CA ARG A 221 0.94 1.08 2.00
C ARG A 221 1.42 -0.25 2.61
N HIS A 222 0.63 -0.80 3.53
CA HIS A 222 0.91 -2.12 4.09
C HIS A 222 0.70 -3.22 3.05
N THR A 223 -0.34 -3.10 2.21
CA THR A 223 -0.58 -4.03 1.09
C THR A 223 0.58 -4.02 0.09
N ALA A 224 1.08 -2.85 -0.29
CA ALA A 224 2.23 -2.73 -1.20
C ALA A 224 3.47 -3.41 -0.61
N ALA A 225 3.75 -3.22 0.69
CA ALA A 225 4.86 -3.88 1.37
C ALA A 225 4.66 -5.40 1.42
N LYS A 226 3.47 -5.88 1.81
CA LYS A 226 3.17 -7.31 1.87
C LYS A 226 3.33 -7.97 0.50
N LEU A 227 2.65 -7.47 -0.52
CA LEU A 227 2.71 -8.06 -1.86
C LEU A 227 4.13 -8.09 -2.43
N LEU A 228 4.94 -7.07 -2.14
CA LEU A 228 6.34 -7.03 -2.57
C LEU A 228 7.20 -8.05 -1.81
N LEU A 229 7.05 -8.14 -0.50
CA LEU A 229 7.85 -9.05 0.33
C LEU A 229 7.42 -10.51 0.16
N ASP A 230 6.13 -10.79 -0.04
CA ASP A 230 5.65 -12.14 -0.39
C ASP A 230 6.23 -12.60 -1.73
N ALA A 231 6.31 -11.69 -2.72
CA ALA A 231 6.88 -12.03 -4.03
C ALA A 231 8.43 -12.03 -4.04
N LYS A 232 9.05 -11.26 -3.18
CA LYS A 232 10.51 -11.05 -3.11
C LYS A 232 10.95 -10.88 -1.66
N PRO A 233 11.11 -11.97 -0.91
CA PRO A 233 11.59 -11.93 0.47
C PRO A 233 12.93 -11.18 0.59
N GLY A 234 13.13 -10.46 1.69
CA GLY A 234 14.34 -9.71 1.95
C GLY A 234 14.44 -8.32 1.29
N HIS A 235 13.53 -7.95 0.38
CA HIS A 235 13.60 -6.67 -0.36
C HIS A 235 13.13 -5.45 0.46
N TYR A 236 13.48 -5.37 1.73
CA TYR A 236 13.08 -4.28 2.64
C TYR A 236 13.54 -2.90 2.20
N GLU A 237 14.70 -2.79 1.54
CA GLU A 237 15.18 -1.50 1.03
C GLU A 237 14.29 -0.98 -0.11
N VAL A 238 13.77 -1.85 -0.96
CA VAL A 238 12.80 -1.48 -1.99
C VAL A 238 11.51 -0.99 -1.33
N VAL A 239 11.00 -1.72 -0.33
CA VAL A 239 9.83 -1.30 0.46
C VAL A 239 10.08 0.06 1.10
N ARG A 240 11.24 0.27 1.70
CA ARG A 240 11.62 1.55 2.31
C ARG A 240 11.52 2.71 1.32
N LYS A 241 12.09 2.55 0.13
CA LYS A 241 12.07 3.56 -0.94
C LYS A 241 10.65 3.84 -1.42
N VAL A 242 9.88 2.79 -1.75
CA VAL A 242 8.50 2.91 -2.23
C VAL A 242 7.60 3.59 -1.20
N LEU A 243 7.80 3.29 0.08
CA LEU A 243 7.00 3.88 1.16
C LEU A 243 7.54 5.24 1.66
N GLY A 244 8.72 5.68 1.24
CA GLY A 244 9.36 6.89 1.74
C GLY A 244 9.63 6.83 3.25
N HIS A 245 10.10 5.70 3.74
CA HIS A 245 10.56 5.61 5.12
C HIS A 245 11.98 6.19 5.23
N LYS A 246 12.18 7.05 6.22
CA LYS A 246 13.49 7.68 6.43
C LYS A 246 14.56 6.65 6.75
N ASN A 247 14.25 5.68 7.60
CA ASN A 247 15.16 4.65 8.09
C ASN A 247 14.64 3.25 7.76
N LEU A 248 15.57 2.34 7.43
CA LEU A 248 15.27 0.93 7.19
C LEU A 248 14.69 0.25 8.44
N THR A 249 15.13 0.66 9.64
CA THR A 249 14.60 0.21 10.93
C THR A 249 13.09 0.34 11.03
N THR A 250 12.51 1.43 10.49
CA THR A 250 11.05 1.61 10.46
C THR A 250 10.38 0.53 9.60
N THR A 251 10.99 0.16 8.49
CA THR A 251 10.47 -0.87 7.59
C THR A 251 10.56 -2.24 8.27
N TYR A 252 11.69 -2.57 8.86
CA TYR A 252 11.87 -3.81 9.63
C TYR A 252 10.89 -3.91 10.79
N ALA A 253 10.76 -2.86 11.60
CA ALA A 253 9.85 -2.85 12.75
C ALA A 253 8.39 -3.12 12.38
N HIS A 254 7.98 -2.82 11.14
CA HIS A 254 6.61 -3.05 10.70
C HIS A 254 6.40 -4.36 9.94
N TYR A 255 7.42 -4.84 9.21
CA TYR A 255 7.23 -5.90 8.23
C TYR A 255 8.14 -7.12 8.44
N ALA A 256 9.13 -7.08 9.35
CA ALA A 256 9.94 -8.25 9.65
C ALA A 256 9.05 -9.39 10.15
N GLY A 257 9.22 -10.57 9.56
CA GLY A 257 8.42 -11.75 9.86
C GLY A 257 7.09 -11.85 9.09
N ALA A 258 6.67 -10.82 8.35
CA ALA A 258 5.47 -10.91 7.52
C ALA A 258 5.65 -11.82 6.30
N GLU A 259 6.90 -12.12 5.94
CA GLU A 259 7.31 -12.92 4.77
C GLU A 259 7.90 -14.29 5.16
N THR A 260 7.72 -14.73 6.41
CA THR A 260 8.36 -15.95 6.91
C THR A 260 8.01 -17.17 6.05
N GLU A 261 6.75 -17.30 5.63
CA GLU A 261 6.27 -18.39 4.78
C GLU A 261 6.99 -18.37 3.41
N ALA A 262 6.99 -17.23 2.73
CA ALA A 262 7.67 -17.06 1.45
C ALA A 262 9.21 -17.24 1.55
N ALA A 263 9.81 -16.85 2.67
CA ALA A 263 11.23 -17.07 2.91
C ALA A 263 11.55 -18.56 3.12
N VAL A 264 10.67 -19.31 3.81
CA VAL A 264 10.81 -20.76 3.98
C VAL A 264 10.65 -21.46 2.64
N GLU A 265 9.64 -21.12 1.84
CA GLU A 265 9.46 -21.68 0.49
C GLU A 265 10.70 -21.44 -0.40
N LEU A 266 11.25 -20.24 -0.39
CA LEU A 266 12.47 -19.93 -1.13
C LEU A 266 13.67 -20.76 -0.64
N TYR A 267 13.81 -20.94 0.68
CA TYR A 267 14.84 -21.80 1.25
C TYR A 267 14.65 -23.27 0.83
N ASP A 268 13.42 -23.78 0.87
CA ASP A 268 13.10 -25.14 0.46
C ASP A 268 13.43 -25.37 -1.02
N ASP A 269 13.10 -24.41 -1.89
CA ASP A 269 13.45 -24.45 -3.32
C ASP A 269 14.97 -24.50 -3.54
N VAL A 270 15.75 -23.73 -2.78
CA VAL A 270 17.22 -23.78 -2.83
C VAL A 270 17.72 -25.17 -2.41
N ILE A 271 17.23 -25.71 -1.30
CA ILE A 271 17.65 -27.04 -0.82
C ILE A 271 17.25 -28.12 -1.82
N LEU A 272 16.03 -28.07 -2.37
CA LEU A 272 15.57 -29.02 -3.36
C LEU A 272 16.37 -28.94 -4.67
N SER A 273 16.79 -27.74 -5.08
CA SER A 273 17.64 -27.57 -6.26
C SER A 273 19.03 -28.19 -6.09
N LEU A 274 19.57 -28.16 -4.85
CA LEU A 274 20.88 -28.71 -4.52
C LEU A 274 20.88 -30.26 -4.36
N ARG A 275 19.72 -30.89 -4.17
CA ARG A 275 19.61 -32.32 -3.96
C ARG A 275 19.83 -33.19 -5.20
N GLY A 276 19.90 -32.64 -6.39
CA GLY A 276 20.07 -33.40 -7.62
C GLY A 276 18.89 -34.35 -7.97
N PRO A 277 18.92 -34.96 -9.16
CA PRO A 277 17.79 -35.79 -9.63
C PRO A 277 17.54 -37.07 -8.83
N GLU A 278 18.55 -37.63 -8.17
CA GLU A 278 18.44 -38.89 -7.42
C GLU A 278 17.58 -38.75 -6.13
N ALA A 279 17.56 -37.58 -5.50
CA ALA A 279 16.78 -37.35 -4.30
C ALA A 279 15.29 -37.07 -4.56
N ARG A 280 14.88 -36.84 -5.80
CA ARG A 280 13.47 -36.65 -6.17
C ARG A 280 12.68 -37.97 -6.22
N ALA A 281 13.35 -39.12 -6.20
CA ALA A 281 12.71 -40.43 -6.27
C ALA A 281 12.10 -40.92 -4.94
N VAL A 282 12.34 -40.25 -3.83
CA VAL A 282 11.80 -40.59 -2.51
C VAL A 282 10.81 -39.52 -2.05
N ALA A 283 9.73 -39.38 -2.80
CA ALA A 283 8.57 -38.63 -2.28
C ALA A 283 7.75 -39.58 -1.39
N PRO A 284 7.49 -39.29 -0.11
CA PRO A 284 6.60 -40.09 0.70
C PRO A 284 5.19 -40.03 0.10
N MET A 285 4.63 -41.21 -0.20
CA MET A 285 3.20 -41.35 -0.48
C MET A 285 2.42 -40.93 0.77
N HIS A 286 2.01 -39.67 0.84
CA HIS A 286 0.96 -39.29 1.77
C HIS A 286 -0.33 -39.98 1.33
N LYS A 287 -0.74 -41.00 2.11
CA LYS A 287 -2.06 -41.58 2.01
C LYS A 287 -3.10 -40.46 2.20
N ALA A 288 -3.71 -40.05 1.11
CA ALA A 288 -4.88 -39.21 1.15
C ALA A 288 -6.03 -40.03 1.76
N SER A 289 -6.36 -39.74 3.01
CA SER A 289 -7.64 -40.18 3.58
C SER A 289 -8.64 -39.00 3.36
N GLY A 290 -9.71 -39.28 2.64
CA GLY A 290 -10.92 -38.44 2.68
C GLY A 290 -11.24 -37.66 1.41
N ASN A 291 -11.86 -38.36 0.47
CA ASN A 291 -13.00 -37.94 -0.39
C ASN A 291 -13.22 -36.43 -0.60
N ARG A 292 -12.76 -35.91 -1.76
CA ARG A 292 -13.54 -34.90 -2.55
C ARG A 292 -13.14 -34.99 -4.02
N ARG A 293 -14.12 -35.39 -4.84
CA ARG A 293 -14.03 -35.27 -6.31
C ARG A 293 -13.83 -33.81 -6.68
N LEU A 294 -12.73 -33.51 -7.35
CA LEU A 294 -12.57 -32.29 -8.12
C LEU A 294 -12.37 -32.68 -9.58
N THR A 295 -13.21 -32.14 -10.40
CA THR A 295 -13.30 -32.26 -11.84
C THR A 295 -12.05 -31.72 -12.53
N ALA A 296 -11.69 -32.40 -13.61
CA ALA A 296 -10.49 -32.18 -14.42
C ALA A 296 -10.28 -30.72 -14.87
N THR A 297 -9.04 -30.23 -14.68
CA THR A 297 -8.51 -29.04 -15.35
C THR A 297 -7.96 -29.37 -16.73
N PRO A 298 -8.15 -28.53 -17.76
CA PRO A 298 -7.61 -28.77 -19.09
C PRO A 298 -6.07 -28.55 -19.10
N LYS A 299 -5.36 -29.47 -19.75
CA LYS A 299 -3.94 -29.37 -20.07
C LYS A 299 -3.69 -28.12 -20.92
N LEU A 300 -2.86 -27.18 -20.44
CA LEU A 300 -2.25 -26.16 -21.28
C LEU A 300 -1.01 -26.74 -21.96
N GLU A 301 -1.07 -26.84 -23.28
CA GLU A 301 0.08 -27.16 -24.14
C GLU A 301 1.14 -26.07 -24.04
N ARG A 302 2.36 -26.47 -23.71
CA ARG A 302 3.55 -25.61 -23.75
C ARG A 302 3.91 -25.33 -25.19
N ARG A 303 3.65 -24.13 -25.68
CA ARG A 303 4.35 -23.58 -26.86
C ARG A 303 5.71 -23.07 -26.40
N ALA A 304 6.75 -23.66 -26.96
CA ALA A 304 8.13 -23.20 -26.84
C ALA A 304 8.26 -21.82 -27.51
N SER A 305 8.51 -20.77 -26.73
CA SER A 305 9.03 -19.51 -27.21
C SER A 305 10.37 -19.27 -26.54
N GLY A 306 11.43 -19.24 -27.38
CA GLY A 306 12.81 -19.05 -26.92
C GLY A 306 13.00 -17.73 -26.24
N VAL A 307 13.48 -17.81 -25.01
CA VAL A 307 14.04 -16.67 -24.28
C VAL A 307 15.57 -16.80 -24.37
N PRO A 308 16.30 -15.78 -24.80
CA PRO A 308 17.77 -15.83 -24.83
C PRO A 308 18.33 -15.88 -23.42
N PRO A 309 19.50 -16.50 -23.19
CA PRO A 309 20.08 -16.68 -21.86
C PRO A 309 20.48 -15.33 -21.25
N PHE A 310 20.19 -15.19 -19.98
CA PHE A 310 20.54 -14.07 -19.11
C PHE A 310 22.07 -13.89 -19.07
N MET A 311 22.58 -12.74 -19.53
CA MET A 311 23.99 -12.38 -19.41
C MET A 311 24.34 -12.05 -17.96
N ASP A 312 25.32 -12.74 -17.42
CA ASP A 312 25.95 -12.55 -16.12
C ASP A 312 26.63 -11.16 -16.03
N PRO A 313 26.34 -10.32 -15.02
CA PRO A 313 26.90 -8.96 -14.91
C PRO A 313 28.39 -8.90 -14.55
N LEU A 314 29.08 -10.03 -14.36
CA LEU A 314 30.49 -10.06 -13.91
C LEU A 314 31.53 -9.90 -15.05
N HIS A 315 31.12 -9.77 -16.32
CA HIS A 315 32.08 -9.67 -17.44
C HIS A 315 32.46 -8.23 -17.85
N LEU A 316 32.11 -7.20 -17.08
CA LEU A 316 32.42 -5.80 -17.41
C LEU A 316 33.52 -5.14 -16.56
N LEU A 317 34.34 -5.91 -15.85
CA LEU A 317 35.53 -5.39 -15.17
C LEU A 317 36.79 -6.13 -15.61
N GLY A 318 37.23 -5.85 -16.81
CA GLY A 318 38.51 -6.34 -17.30
C GLY A 318 38.95 -5.67 -18.59
N SER A 319 39.96 -4.85 -18.50
CA SER A 319 40.79 -4.33 -19.61
C SER A 319 40.54 -2.86 -20.00
N LYS A 320 41.24 -1.98 -19.32
CA LYS A 320 41.95 -0.85 -19.92
C LYS A 320 43.29 -0.66 -19.21
N ARG A 321 44.32 -1.33 -19.69
CA ARG A 321 45.69 -0.85 -19.62
C ARG A 321 46.17 -0.67 -21.09
N GLY A 322 46.79 0.50 -21.35
CA GLY A 322 47.72 0.70 -22.46
C GLY A 322 47.22 1.63 -23.57
N ARG A 323 47.45 2.83 -23.54
CA ARG A 323 48.43 3.80 -24.09
C ARG A 323 47.91 5.22 -23.92
#